data_2bc4267737db1acc86aa9ab0fe7d1ce3
#
_entry.id   2bc4267737db1acc86aa9ab0fe7d1ce3
#
_cell.length_a   1.000
_cell.length_b   1.000
_cell.length_c   1.000
_cell.angle_alpha   90.00
_cell.angle_beta   90.00
_cell.angle_gamma   90.00
#
_symmetry.space_group_name_H-M   'P 1'
#
loop_
_entity.id
_entity.type
_entity.pdbx_description
1 polymer ?
#
loop_
_entity_poly.entity_id
_entity_poly.type
_entity_poly.pdbx_seq_one_letter_code
_entity_poly.pdbx_strand_id
1 'polypeptide(L)'
;MKKLNLSLLILLLSISMIGFTGCKDPEPAHTHKFSNDWTYDGAYHWHAATCEHTSEVSEKAEHTFGEWEVTKEASCTEKGERKATCTTCGYEKTEITEKSEHTYTNGICVCGMREMVLIPAGTFQMGSEAGSSRDKPVHQVTITKDFYMGKYEVTQAEYEKYCNYGEDEPSSSYGDGDNYPAYYVSWYDALVYCNKRSVAEGLKPCYSIDGSTDPKDWETVPTLSNSTWNAVVCDWNANGYRLPTEAEWEYAARAGDNTVDSLTYSGTSDVNELGKYAWYESNSNDATHEVGTKLPNAYGLYDMSGNVWEWCWNWFTNSYNTGTEGGSAPTGASSGDSRVLRDGSWYNFSDRCAVSCRSYVSPDDRGILGFRVVRSAN
;
A
#
# COMPACT_ATOMS: atom_id res chain seq x y z
N MET A 1 -5.00 14.62 39.93
CA MET A 1 -5.95 14.43 41.06
C MET A 1 -7.36 14.59 40.51
N LYS A 2 -8.11 13.51 40.37
CA LYS A 2 -9.52 13.33 40.63
C LYS A 2 -9.90 11.92 40.19
N LYS A 3 -10.11 11.08 41.19
CA LYS A 3 -10.61 9.70 41.06
C LYS A 3 -12.09 9.74 40.68
N LEU A 4 -12.50 8.92 39.74
CA LEU A 4 -13.92 8.70 39.47
C LEU A 4 -14.33 7.38 40.07
N ASN A 5 -15.28 7.44 40.99
CA ASN A 5 -15.84 6.32 41.72
C ASN A 5 -16.85 5.54 40.87
N LEU A 6 -16.69 4.24 40.89
CA LEU A 6 -17.64 3.27 40.35
C LEU A 6 -18.72 3.03 41.39
N SER A 7 -19.94 3.51 41.15
CA SER A 7 -21.10 3.26 42.01
C SER A 7 -21.77 1.96 41.63
N LEU A 8 -21.70 0.99 42.53
CA LEU A 8 -22.40 -0.29 42.48
C LEU A 8 -23.87 -0.05 42.90
N LEU A 9 -24.81 -0.22 41.98
CA LEU A 9 -26.25 -0.14 42.26
C LEU A 9 -26.76 -1.55 42.62
N ILE A 10 -26.94 -1.81 43.91
CA ILE A 10 -27.59 -3.02 44.43
C ILE A 10 -29.11 -2.77 44.40
N LEU A 11 -29.82 -3.50 43.55
CA LEU A 11 -31.29 -3.50 43.54
C LEU A 11 -31.80 -4.63 44.44
N LEU A 12 -32.31 -4.26 45.59
CA LEU A 12 -33.04 -5.17 46.51
C LEU A 12 -34.44 -5.42 45.95
N LEU A 13 -34.69 -6.64 45.47
CA LEU A 13 -36.04 -7.11 45.19
C LEU A 13 -36.59 -7.80 46.44
N SER A 14 -37.65 -7.25 46.98
CA SER A 14 -38.45 -7.82 48.05
C SER A 14 -39.19 -9.08 47.57
N ILE A 15 -38.94 -10.20 48.24
CA ILE A 15 -39.62 -11.47 48.02
C ILE A 15 -40.97 -11.38 48.73
N SER A 16 -42.07 -11.40 47.97
CA SER A 16 -43.41 -11.73 48.49
C SER A 16 -43.59 -13.23 48.44
N MET A 17 -43.59 -13.88 49.60
CA MET A 17 -44.02 -15.26 49.75
C MET A 17 -45.51 -15.38 49.44
N ILE A 18 -45.86 -16.09 48.39
CA ILE A 18 -47.17 -16.70 48.25
C ILE A 18 -46.91 -18.21 48.31
N GLY A 19 -47.30 -18.81 49.41
CA GLY A 19 -47.20 -20.27 49.59
C GLY A 19 -48.21 -20.96 48.68
N PHE A 20 -47.71 -21.88 47.89
CA PHE A 20 -48.49 -22.96 47.28
C PHE A 20 -47.89 -24.27 47.78
N THR A 21 -48.55 -24.91 48.76
CA THR A 21 -48.33 -26.30 49.16
C THR A 21 -48.88 -27.19 48.05
N GLY A 22 -48.08 -27.60 47.13
CA GLY A 22 -48.33 -28.73 46.26
C GLY A 22 -47.19 -29.73 46.49
N CYS A 23 -47.41 -30.78 47.27
CA CYS A 23 -46.54 -31.93 47.25
C CYS A 23 -46.52 -32.51 45.84
N LYS A 24 -45.49 -32.21 45.07
CA LYS A 24 -45.08 -33.06 43.97
C LYS A 24 -44.30 -34.20 44.58
N ASP A 25 -44.77 -35.42 44.37
CA ASP A 25 -44.01 -36.61 44.70
C ASP A 25 -42.63 -36.48 44.05
N PRO A 26 -41.53 -36.81 44.74
CA PRO A 26 -40.22 -36.80 44.11
C PRO A 26 -40.26 -37.80 42.94
N GLU A 27 -39.98 -37.30 41.75
CA GLU A 27 -39.76 -38.20 40.61
C GLU A 27 -38.77 -39.30 41.01
N PRO A 28 -39.07 -40.56 40.70
CA PRO A 28 -38.19 -41.65 41.08
C PRO A 28 -36.79 -41.38 40.51
N ALA A 29 -35.81 -41.35 41.43
CA ALA A 29 -34.42 -41.16 41.05
C ALA A 29 -34.03 -42.22 40.00
N HIS A 30 -33.91 -41.82 38.76
CA HIS A 30 -33.40 -42.70 37.71
C HIS A 30 -31.94 -42.40 37.41
N THR A 31 -31.20 -43.42 37.02
CA THR A 31 -29.81 -43.29 36.64
C THR A 31 -29.75 -42.89 35.16
N HIS A 32 -29.13 -41.75 34.87
CA HIS A 32 -28.92 -41.31 33.49
C HIS A 32 -28.03 -42.30 32.75
N LYS A 33 -28.43 -42.63 31.53
CA LYS A 33 -27.59 -43.37 30.57
C LYS A 33 -27.15 -42.41 29.50
N PHE A 34 -25.90 -42.51 29.07
CA PHE A 34 -25.31 -41.64 28.08
C PHE A 34 -25.00 -42.42 26.80
N SER A 35 -25.01 -41.68 25.67
CA SER A 35 -24.61 -42.26 24.35
C SER A 35 -23.12 -42.66 24.40
N ASN A 36 -22.78 -43.68 23.64
CA ASN A 36 -21.38 -44.01 23.37
C ASN A 36 -20.78 -43.15 22.28
N ASP A 37 -21.64 -42.44 21.51
CA ASP A 37 -21.20 -41.53 20.46
C ASP A 37 -20.94 -40.14 21.04
N TRP A 38 -19.89 -39.51 20.57
CA TRP A 38 -19.56 -38.15 20.93
C TRP A 38 -20.53 -37.17 20.29
N THR A 39 -21.05 -36.27 21.11
CA THR A 39 -21.71 -35.03 20.67
C THR A 39 -20.73 -33.88 20.87
N TYR A 40 -20.75 -32.88 20.00
CA TYR A 40 -19.80 -31.75 20.09
C TYR A 40 -20.40 -30.45 19.55
N ASP A 41 -19.81 -29.36 19.98
CA ASP A 41 -19.99 -28.00 19.43
C ASP A 41 -18.61 -27.43 19.03
N GLY A 42 -18.52 -26.14 18.79
CA GLY A 42 -17.24 -25.50 18.43
C GLY A 42 -16.19 -25.42 19.54
N ALA A 43 -16.55 -25.74 20.80
CA ALA A 43 -15.68 -25.58 21.96
C ALA A 43 -15.49 -26.91 22.76
N TYR A 44 -16.52 -27.73 22.84
CA TYR A 44 -16.56 -28.88 23.72
C TYR A 44 -17.06 -30.14 23.00
N HIS A 45 -16.71 -31.29 23.55
CA HIS A 45 -17.32 -32.57 23.25
C HIS A 45 -17.86 -33.21 24.54
N TRP A 46 -18.88 -34.09 24.41
CA TRP A 46 -19.54 -34.78 25.53
C TRP A 46 -20.34 -35.98 25.03
N HIS A 47 -20.73 -36.82 25.95
CA HIS A 47 -21.74 -37.86 25.69
C HIS A 47 -23.12 -37.36 26.13
N ALA A 48 -24.06 -37.29 25.20
CA ALA A 48 -25.43 -36.85 25.48
C ALA A 48 -26.24 -37.91 26.23
N ALA A 49 -27.12 -37.49 27.16
CA ALA A 49 -28.04 -38.40 27.78
C ALA A 49 -28.99 -39.06 26.76
N THR A 50 -29.28 -40.33 26.95
CA THR A 50 -30.22 -41.12 26.11
C THR A 50 -31.64 -41.13 26.69
N CYS A 51 -31.89 -40.44 27.78
CA CYS A 51 -33.20 -40.22 28.41
C CYS A 51 -33.77 -38.80 28.06
N GLU A 52 -34.98 -38.51 28.56
CA GLU A 52 -35.65 -37.22 28.30
C GLU A 52 -34.92 -36.02 28.91
N HIS A 53 -33.92 -36.23 29.78
CA HIS A 53 -33.11 -35.16 30.41
C HIS A 53 -31.94 -34.74 29.49
N THR A 54 -32.25 -34.12 28.39
CA THR A 54 -31.28 -33.73 27.34
C THR A 54 -30.22 -32.73 27.78
N SER A 55 -30.39 -32.05 28.94
CA SER A 55 -29.42 -31.14 29.54
C SER A 55 -28.28 -31.89 30.28
N GLU A 56 -28.49 -33.14 30.63
CA GLU A 56 -27.50 -33.94 31.33
C GLU A 56 -26.48 -34.52 30.34
N VAL A 57 -25.23 -34.35 30.64
CA VAL A 57 -24.11 -34.81 29.81
C VAL A 57 -23.03 -35.46 30.66
N SER A 58 -22.25 -36.34 30.08
CA SER A 58 -21.08 -36.91 30.76
C SER A 58 -19.81 -36.65 29.94
N GLU A 59 -18.68 -36.67 30.61
CA GLU A 59 -17.33 -36.51 30.03
C GLU A 59 -17.19 -35.21 29.16
N LYS A 60 -17.87 -34.16 29.58
CA LYS A 60 -17.76 -32.88 28.89
C LYS A 60 -16.37 -32.31 29.07
N ALA A 61 -15.66 -32.11 27.95
CA ALA A 61 -14.31 -31.57 27.93
C ALA A 61 -14.11 -30.64 26.70
N GLU A 62 -13.14 -29.77 26.79
CA GLU A 62 -12.68 -28.96 25.64
C GLU A 62 -12.03 -29.86 24.59
N HIS A 63 -12.05 -29.43 23.33
CA HIS A 63 -11.39 -30.16 22.26
C HIS A 63 -9.87 -30.17 22.44
N THR A 64 -9.27 -31.33 22.33
CA THR A 64 -7.82 -31.51 22.23
C THR A 64 -7.50 -31.82 20.77
N PHE A 65 -6.95 -30.82 20.05
CA PHE A 65 -6.62 -30.96 18.64
C PHE A 65 -5.27 -31.65 18.46
N GLY A 66 -5.17 -32.49 17.41
CA GLY A 66 -3.92 -33.05 16.94
C GLY A 66 -3.08 -32.00 16.20
N GLU A 67 -2.12 -32.46 15.41
CA GLU A 67 -1.33 -31.59 14.57
C GLU A 67 -2.18 -30.92 13.50
N TRP A 68 -1.81 -29.65 13.14
CA TRP A 68 -2.45 -28.92 12.08
C TRP A 68 -1.97 -29.40 10.71
N GLU A 69 -2.90 -29.78 9.86
CA GLU A 69 -2.66 -30.09 8.46
C GLU A 69 -2.96 -28.88 7.59
N VAL A 70 -2.02 -28.49 6.76
CA VAL A 70 -2.24 -27.42 5.77
C VAL A 70 -3.09 -27.98 4.64
N THR A 71 -4.29 -27.44 4.47
CA THR A 71 -5.23 -27.82 3.41
C THR A 71 -5.11 -26.94 2.18
N LYS A 72 -4.64 -25.69 2.39
CA LYS A 72 -4.29 -24.75 1.34
C LYS A 72 -3.07 -23.95 1.78
N GLU A 73 -1.99 -24.01 1.00
CA GLU A 73 -0.81 -23.18 1.25
C GLU A 73 -1.13 -21.69 1.05
N ALA A 74 -0.64 -20.86 1.96
CA ALA A 74 -0.69 -19.42 1.79
C ALA A 74 0.28 -18.98 0.68
N SER A 75 -0.14 -18.08 -0.17
CA SER A 75 0.74 -17.38 -1.12
C SER A 75 0.83 -15.90 -0.76
N CYS A 76 1.68 -15.16 -1.43
CA CYS A 76 1.74 -13.70 -1.26
C CYS A 76 0.47 -12.98 -1.74
N THR A 77 -0.40 -13.65 -2.51
CA THR A 77 -1.66 -13.09 -3.02
C THR A 77 -2.90 -13.67 -2.36
N GLU A 78 -2.80 -14.88 -1.80
CA GLU A 78 -3.94 -15.57 -1.22
C GLU A 78 -3.64 -16.06 0.21
N LYS A 79 -4.65 -15.99 1.08
CA LYS A 79 -4.62 -16.61 2.40
C LYS A 79 -4.64 -18.11 2.26
N GLY A 80 -3.92 -18.78 3.15
CA GLY A 80 -3.95 -20.24 3.27
C GLY A 80 -5.04 -20.71 4.21
N GLU A 81 -5.15 -22.04 4.34
CA GLU A 81 -6.07 -22.70 5.24
C GLU A 81 -5.40 -23.91 5.88
N ARG A 82 -5.67 -24.16 7.15
CA ARG A 82 -5.24 -25.34 7.87
C ARG A 82 -6.38 -25.92 8.69
N LYS A 83 -6.37 -27.21 8.89
CA LYS A 83 -7.34 -27.89 9.75
C LYS A 83 -6.64 -28.76 10.80
N ALA A 84 -7.31 -28.95 11.93
CA ALA A 84 -6.92 -29.90 12.94
C ALA A 84 -8.15 -30.68 13.40
N THR A 85 -7.95 -31.95 13.72
CA THR A 85 -9.01 -32.84 14.17
C THR A 85 -8.87 -33.10 15.67
N CYS A 86 -9.97 -33.02 16.41
CA CYS A 86 -9.99 -33.38 17.81
C CYS A 86 -9.68 -34.90 17.95
N THR A 87 -8.67 -35.21 18.73
CA THR A 87 -8.20 -36.60 18.93
C THR A 87 -9.21 -37.48 19.64
N THR A 88 -10.20 -36.92 20.31
CA THR A 88 -11.22 -37.64 21.08
C THR A 88 -12.51 -37.82 20.29
N CYS A 89 -13.07 -36.76 19.70
CA CYS A 89 -14.41 -36.79 19.11
C CYS A 89 -14.44 -36.68 17.59
N GLY A 90 -13.29 -36.42 16.94
CA GLY A 90 -13.21 -36.24 15.49
C GLY A 90 -13.71 -34.92 14.96
N TYR A 91 -14.07 -33.96 15.82
CA TYR A 91 -14.45 -32.60 15.38
C TYR A 91 -13.30 -31.94 14.62
N GLU A 92 -13.58 -31.40 13.44
CA GLU A 92 -12.59 -30.68 12.62
C GLU A 92 -12.72 -29.16 12.82
N LYS A 93 -11.62 -28.52 13.17
CA LYS A 93 -11.49 -27.06 13.23
C LYS A 93 -10.65 -26.57 12.07
N THR A 94 -11.17 -25.60 11.35
CA THR A 94 -10.46 -24.93 10.26
C THR A 94 -10.03 -23.55 10.69
N GLU A 95 -8.81 -23.13 10.32
CA GLU A 95 -8.28 -21.80 10.53
C GLU A 95 -7.70 -21.25 9.23
N ILE A 96 -7.95 -19.97 8.99
CA ILE A 96 -7.34 -19.22 7.89
C ILE A 96 -5.97 -18.74 8.32
N THR A 97 -4.95 -18.99 7.52
CA THR A 97 -3.60 -18.43 7.70
C THR A 97 -3.42 -17.18 6.88
N GLU A 98 -2.60 -16.26 7.36
CA GLU A 98 -2.33 -15.02 6.64
C GLU A 98 -1.54 -15.27 5.35
N LYS A 99 -1.57 -14.29 4.42
CA LYS A 99 -0.75 -14.33 3.21
C LYS A 99 0.73 -14.42 3.57
N SER A 100 1.53 -15.10 2.74
CA SER A 100 2.98 -15.09 2.88
C SER A 100 3.54 -13.73 2.43
N GLU A 101 4.73 -13.40 2.91
CA GLU A 101 5.47 -12.23 2.40
C GLU A 101 5.90 -12.46 0.95
N HIS A 102 6.12 -11.36 0.21
CA HIS A 102 6.67 -11.44 -1.12
C HIS A 102 8.14 -11.88 -1.07
N THR A 103 8.47 -12.91 -1.82
CA THR A 103 9.86 -13.33 -2.04
C THR A 103 10.27 -12.92 -3.45
N TYR A 104 11.34 -12.15 -3.57
CA TYR A 104 11.79 -11.58 -4.83
C TYR A 104 12.98 -12.35 -5.40
N THR A 105 12.92 -12.63 -6.70
CA THR A 105 14.04 -13.12 -7.49
C THR A 105 14.29 -12.12 -8.61
N ASN A 106 15.49 -11.56 -8.65
CA ASN A 106 15.83 -10.45 -9.57
C ASN A 106 14.84 -9.26 -9.47
N GLY A 107 14.38 -8.94 -8.26
CA GLY A 107 13.48 -7.82 -8.01
C GLY A 107 12.02 -8.06 -8.39
N ILE A 108 11.63 -9.28 -8.79
CA ILE A 108 10.26 -9.66 -9.14
C ILE A 108 9.80 -10.83 -8.27
N CYS A 109 8.62 -10.70 -7.67
CA CYS A 109 7.94 -11.79 -6.98
C CYS A 109 7.26 -12.71 -7.98
N VAL A 110 7.07 -13.98 -7.61
CA VAL A 110 6.31 -14.96 -8.42
C VAL A 110 4.90 -14.48 -8.82
N CYS A 111 4.31 -13.57 -8.05
CA CYS A 111 3.01 -12.94 -8.38
C CYS A 111 3.12 -11.78 -9.38
N GLY A 112 4.31 -11.49 -9.90
CA GLY A 112 4.58 -10.39 -10.82
C GLY A 112 4.79 -9.02 -10.17
N MET A 113 4.71 -8.93 -8.84
CA MET A 113 4.95 -7.66 -8.13
C MET A 113 6.45 -7.39 -8.03
N ARG A 114 6.82 -6.14 -8.26
CA ARG A 114 8.21 -5.70 -8.12
C ARG A 114 8.55 -5.28 -6.69
N GLU A 115 9.84 -5.41 -6.37
CA GLU A 115 10.41 -5.08 -5.08
C GLU A 115 10.25 -3.60 -4.76
N MET A 116 10.01 -3.32 -3.47
CA MET A 116 10.04 -1.97 -2.92
C MET A 116 11.26 -1.81 -1.99
N VAL A 117 11.86 -0.64 -2.02
CA VAL A 117 13.03 -0.29 -1.20
C VAL A 117 12.57 0.51 0.01
N LEU A 118 13.04 0.14 1.20
CA LEU A 118 12.85 0.93 2.42
C LEU A 118 13.72 2.19 2.38
N ILE A 119 13.08 3.35 2.42
CA ILE A 119 13.74 4.65 2.49
C ILE A 119 13.62 5.14 3.94
N PRO A 120 14.74 5.31 4.63
CA PRO A 120 14.73 5.75 6.03
C PRO A 120 14.32 7.21 6.15
N ALA A 121 13.67 7.56 7.24
CA ALA A 121 13.42 8.95 7.62
C ALA A 121 14.75 9.75 7.71
N GLY A 122 14.67 11.04 7.40
CA GLY A 122 15.86 11.87 7.43
C GLY A 122 15.61 13.30 7.00
N THR A 123 16.65 14.11 7.07
CA THR A 123 16.59 15.54 6.70
C THR A 123 17.59 15.81 5.58
N PHE A 124 17.18 16.58 4.59
CA PHE A 124 18.02 16.94 3.45
C PHE A 124 17.78 18.38 2.98
N GLN A 125 18.63 18.85 2.09
CA GLN A 125 18.47 20.11 1.39
C GLN A 125 17.83 19.84 0.03
N MET A 126 16.58 20.28 -0.12
CA MET A 126 15.79 20.13 -1.35
C MET A 126 16.04 21.31 -2.28
N GLY A 127 16.11 21.03 -3.59
CA GLY A 127 16.35 22.04 -4.61
C GLY A 127 17.81 22.16 -5.00
N SER A 128 18.14 23.17 -5.82
CA SER A 128 19.51 23.43 -6.31
C SER A 128 19.76 24.93 -6.54
N GLU A 129 20.92 25.42 -6.13
CA GLU A 129 21.35 26.77 -6.48
C GLU A 129 21.88 26.86 -7.93
N ALA A 130 22.36 25.74 -8.48
CA ALA A 130 22.82 25.64 -9.86
C ALA A 130 21.66 25.45 -10.86
N GLY A 131 20.48 25.00 -10.36
CA GLY A 131 19.29 24.74 -11.17
C GLY A 131 18.57 25.97 -11.66
N SER A 132 17.41 25.75 -12.29
CA SER A 132 16.51 26.81 -12.77
C SER A 132 15.87 27.56 -11.62
N SER A 133 15.15 28.67 -11.92
CA SER A 133 14.37 29.38 -10.90
C SER A 133 13.27 28.52 -10.24
N ARG A 134 12.84 27.46 -10.91
CA ARG A 134 11.83 26.51 -10.39
C ARG A 134 12.38 25.61 -9.29
N ASP A 135 13.68 25.37 -9.31
CA ASP A 135 14.40 24.49 -8.39
C ASP A 135 14.86 25.23 -7.12
N LYS A 136 14.46 26.50 -6.98
CA LYS A 136 14.86 27.43 -5.90
C LYS A 136 13.68 27.90 -5.05
N PRO A 137 13.96 28.35 -3.82
CA PRO A 137 15.24 28.34 -3.12
C PRO A 137 15.60 26.94 -2.63
N VAL A 138 16.89 26.68 -2.41
CA VAL A 138 17.32 25.53 -1.61
C VAL A 138 16.76 25.69 -0.20
N HIS A 139 16.18 24.62 0.33
CA HIS A 139 15.53 24.67 1.64
C HIS A 139 15.57 23.32 2.33
N GLN A 140 15.50 23.36 3.65
CA GLN A 140 15.53 22.13 4.46
C GLN A 140 14.17 21.43 4.48
N VAL A 141 14.19 20.13 4.23
CA VAL A 141 13.05 19.24 4.35
C VAL A 141 13.39 18.06 5.26
N THR A 142 12.44 17.67 6.10
CA THR A 142 12.54 16.47 6.95
C THR A 142 11.48 15.46 6.55
N ILE A 143 11.89 14.30 6.10
CA ILE A 143 11.05 13.11 5.95
C ILE A 143 10.93 12.48 7.34
N THR A 144 9.73 12.51 7.90
CA THR A 144 9.52 12.21 9.34
C THR A 144 9.28 10.74 9.65
N LYS A 145 9.01 9.92 8.64
CA LYS A 145 8.74 8.48 8.78
C LYS A 145 9.43 7.72 7.65
N ASP A 146 9.87 6.52 7.97
CA ASP A 146 10.31 5.58 6.95
C ASP A 146 9.16 5.28 5.98
N PHE A 147 9.47 5.07 4.72
CA PHE A 147 8.50 4.67 3.70
C PHE A 147 9.13 3.69 2.71
N TYR A 148 8.30 2.88 2.09
CA TYR A 148 8.73 2.05 0.97
C TYR A 148 8.51 2.81 -0.34
N MET A 149 9.47 2.73 -1.26
CA MET A 149 9.37 3.25 -2.63
C MET A 149 9.57 2.13 -3.63
N GLY A 150 8.80 2.12 -4.71
CA GLY A 150 8.99 1.20 -5.82
C GLY A 150 10.44 1.26 -6.31
N LYS A 151 11.11 0.10 -6.36
CA LYS A 151 12.51 -0.02 -6.81
C LYS A 151 12.70 0.53 -8.22
N TYR A 152 11.64 0.43 -9.02
CA TYR A 152 11.53 0.84 -10.40
C TYR A 152 10.29 1.71 -10.60
N GLU A 153 10.16 2.34 -11.74
CA GLU A 153 8.90 2.85 -12.28
C GLU A 153 7.87 1.72 -12.33
N VAL A 154 6.59 2.02 -12.23
CA VAL A 154 5.52 1.04 -12.45
C VAL A 154 5.62 0.55 -13.90
N THR A 155 5.67 -0.77 -14.11
CA THR A 155 5.78 -1.32 -15.45
C THR A 155 4.42 -1.49 -16.14
N GLN A 156 4.42 -1.67 -17.47
CA GLN A 156 3.21 -1.90 -18.25
C GLN A 156 2.45 -3.12 -17.73
N ALA A 157 3.11 -4.25 -17.48
CA ALA A 157 2.47 -5.43 -16.89
C ALA A 157 1.88 -5.18 -15.50
N GLU A 158 2.55 -4.39 -14.64
CA GLU A 158 2.00 -4.03 -13.34
C GLU A 158 0.78 -3.11 -13.47
N TYR A 159 0.83 -2.15 -14.40
CA TYR A 159 -0.27 -1.23 -14.65
C TYR A 159 -1.50 -1.97 -15.19
N GLU A 160 -1.34 -2.79 -16.21
CA GLU A 160 -2.41 -3.56 -16.85
C GLU A 160 -3.09 -4.58 -15.94
N LYS A 161 -2.41 -5.03 -14.91
CA LYS A 161 -3.00 -5.91 -13.89
C LYS A 161 -4.18 -5.25 -13.15
N TYR A 162 -4.20 -3.92 -13.04
CA TYR A 162 -5.20 -3.17 -12.28
C TYR A 162 -5.96 -2.15 -13.12
N CYS A 163 -5.36 -1.64 -14.19
CA CYS A 163 -5.87 -0.58 -15.02
C CYS A 163 -5.80 -0.95 -16.49
N ASN A 164 -6.51 -0.21 -17.31
CA ASN A 164 -6.37 -0.28 -18.77
C ASN A 164 -5.88 1.07 -19.26
N TYR A 165 -5.11 1.09 -20.32
CA TYR A 165 -4.80 2.31 -21.04
C TYR A 165 -6.07 2.89 -21.68
N GLY A 166 -6.06 4.19 -21.94
CA GLY A 166 -7.15 4.89 -22.61
C GLY A 166 -7.09 4.72 -24.13
N GLU A 167 -7.28 5.84 -24.86
CA GLU A 167 -7.15 5.86 -26.31
C GLU A 167 -5.68 5.74 -26.77
N ASP A 168 -4.74 6.28 -25.97
CA ASP A 168 -3.31 6.15 -26.17
C ASP A 168 -2.76 5.02 -25.30
N GLU A 169 -2.01 4.12 -25.89
CA GLU A 169 -1.35 2.99 -25.23
C GLU A 169 0.13 2.88 -25.66
N PRO A 170 0.99 2.26 -24.84
CA PRO A 170 2.37 1.99 -25.21
C PRO A 170 2.47 1.31 -26.56
N SER A 171 3.51 1.64 -27.32
CA SER A 171 3.72 1.13 -28.65
C SER A 171 5.18 0.69 -28.86
N SER A 172 5.39 -0.22 -29.80
CA SER A 172 6.73 -0.69 -30.16
C SER A 172 7.65 0.41 -30.69
N SER A 173 7.10 1.56 -31.08
CA SER A 173 7.90 2.72 -31.49
C SER A 173 8.57 3.43 -30.32
N TYR A 174 7.96 3.37 -29.15
CA TYR A 174 8.42 4.09 -27.94
C TYR A 174 8.69 3.16 -26.74
N GLY A 175 8.65 1.84 -26.96
CA GLY A 175 8.88 0.82 -25.94
C GLY A 175 7.59 0.18 -25.45
N ASP A 176 7.43 -1.11 -25.75
CA ASP A 176 6.25 -1.91 -25.42
C ASP A 176 6.69 -3.28 -24.91
N GLY A 177 6.12 -3.71 -23.80
CA GLY A 177 6.38 -5.01 -23.17
C GLY A 177 6.34 -4.98 -21.66
N ASP A 178 6.22 -6.15 -21.04
CA ASP A 178 5.98 -6.38 -19.62
C ASP A 178 6.91 -5.60 -18.68
N ASN A 179 8.16 -5.43 -19.07
CA ASN A 179 9.21 -4.81 -18.26
C ASN A 179 9.46 -3.34 -18.60
N TYR A 180 8.79 -2.79 -19.58
CA TYR A 180 8.90 -1.37 -19.90
C TYR A 180 8.09 -0.53 -18.89
N PRO A 181 8.48 0.74 -18.62
CA PRO A 181 7.69 1.60 -17.75
C PRO A 181 6.31 1.86 -18.37
N ALA A 182 5.29 1.96 -17.56
CA ALA A 182 3.99 2.45 -17.98
C ALA A 182 4.12 3.94 -18.33
N TYR A 183 3.65 4.34 -19.51
CA TYR A 183 3.53 5.72 -19.95
C TYR A 183 2.17 5.93 -20.63
N TYR A 184 1.81 7.14 -21.02
CA TYR A 184 0.43 7.55 -21.35
C TYR A 184 -0.52 7.41 -20.16
N VAL A 185 0.01 7.60 -18.94
CA VAL A 185 -0.72 7.54 -17.68
C VAL A 185 -0.91 8.96 -17.15
N SER A 186 -2.15 9.41 -16.98
CA SER A 186 -2.44 10.67 -16.33
C SER A 186 -2.24 10.57 -14.80
N TRP A 187 -2.17 11.71 -14.12
CA TRP A 187 -2.13 11.73 -12.67
C TRP A 187 -3.36 11.05 -12.05
N TYR A 188 -4.53 11.23 -12.67
CA TYR A 188 -5.78 10.57 -12.24
C TYR A 188 -5.73 9.05 -12.39
N ASP A 189 -5.17 8.55 -13.49
CA ASP A 189 -4.97 7.11 -13.70
C ASP A 189 -4.07 6.51 -12.61
N ALA A 190 -3.02 7.25 -12.21
CA ALA A 190 -2.10 6.81 -11.16
C ALA A 190 -2.80 6.70 -9.79
N LEU A 191 -3.77 7.58 -9.47
CA LEU A 191 -4.59 7.46 -8.25
C LEU A 191 -5.43 6.17 -8.26
N VAL A 192 -6.07 5.88 -9.39
CA VAL A 192 -6.88 4.66 -9.57
C VAL A 192 -6.01 3.43 -9.39
N TYR A 193 -4.84 3.39 -10.03
CA TYR A 193 -3.88 2.31 -9.88
C TYR A 193 -3.50 2.08 -8.41
N CYS A 194 -3.10 3.15 -7.71
CA CYS A 194 -2.69 3.07 -6.31
C CYS A 194 -3.78 2.46 -5.41
N ASN A 195 -5.02 2.92 -5.56
CA ASN A 195 -6.12 2.39 -4.75
C ASN A 195 -6.51 0.97 -5.13
N LYS A 196 -6.61 0.63 -6.43
CA LYS A 196 -6.91 -0.73 -6.88
C LYS A 196 -5.85 -1.73 -6.42
N ARG A 197 -4.58 -1.38 -6.54
CA ARG A 197 -3.47 -2.20 -6.04
C ARG A 197 -3.55 -2.38 -4.52
N SER A 198 -3.82 -1.30 -3.77
CA SER A 198 -3.99 -1.36 -2.32
C SER A 198 -5.10 -2.33 -1.91
N VAL A 199 -6.28 -2.24 -2.53
CA VAL A 199 -7.42 -3.15 -2.27
C VAL A 199 -7.04 -4.59 -2.58
N ALA A 200 -6.42 -4.86 -3.73
CA ALA A 200 -6.03 -6.20 -4.14
C ALA A 200 -5.02 -6.86 -3.18
N GLU A 201 -4.15 -6.06 -2.58
CA GLU A 201 -3.17 -6.53 -1.60
C GLU A 201 -3.70 -6.52 -0.15
N GLY A 202 -4.96 -6.09 0.07
CA GLY A 202 -5.57 -6.02 1.40
C GLY A 202 -5.07 -4.88 2.26
N LEU A 203 -4.50 -3.85 1.64
CA LEU A 203 -4.05 -2.62 2.28
C LEU A 203 -5.19 -1.59 2.32
N LYS A 204 -5.10 -0.63 3.25
CA LYS A 204 -6.03 0.50 3.32
C LYS A 204 -5.69 1.52 2.22
N PRO A 205 -6.56 1.77 1.22
CA PRO A 205 -6.30 2.75 0.17
C PRO A 205 -6.06 4.15 0.73
N CYS A 206 -5.19 4.92 0.07
CA CYS A 206 -4.81 6.26 0.52
C CYS A 206 -5.75 7.34 0.01
N TYR A 207 -6.34 7.17 -1.17
CA TYR A 207 -7.10 8.23 -1.82
C TYR A 207 -8.59 8.08 -1.64
N SER A 208 -9.30 9.21 -1.48
CA SER A 208 -10.76 9.24 -1.54
C SER A 208 -11.25 10.38 -2.44
N ILE A 209 -12.22 10.08 -3.29
CA ILE A 209 -12.95 11.04 -4.13
C ILE A 209 -14.41 10.94 -3.71
N ASP A 210 -15.04 12.09 -3.43
CA ASP A 210 -16.42 12.19 -2.91
C ASP A 210 -16.70 11.27 -1.71
N GLY A 211 -15.66 11.06 -0.86
CA GLY A 211 -15.74 10.26 0.36
C GLY A 211 -15.58 8.75 0.16
N SER A 212 -15.53 8.23 -1.08
CA SER A 212 -15.24 6.82 -1.33
C SER A 212 -13.75 6.58 -1.61
N THR A 213 -13.23 5.47 -1.06
CA THR A 213 -11.88 4.96 -1.36
C THR A 213 -11.89 3.83 -2.39
N ASP A 214 -13.06 3.33 -2.79
CA ASP A 214 -13.18 2.31 -3.84
C ASP A 214 -13.26 2.99 -5.21
N PRO A 215 -12.26 2.76 -6.11
CA PRO A 215 -12.30 3.35 -7.45
C PRO A 215 -13.51 2.94 -8.31
N LYS A 216 -14.27 1.92 -7.91
CA LYS A 216 -15.52 1.56 -8.60
C LYS A 216 -16.64 2.58 -8.38
N ASP A 217 -16.58 3.32 -7.28
CA ASP A 217 -17.52 4.38 -6.96
C ASP A 217 -17.11 5.73 -7.59
N TRP A 218 -15.88 5.81 -8.13
CA TRP A 218 -15.41 7.00 -8.80
C TRP A 218 -15.97 7.05 -10.22
N GLU A 219 -16.20 8.24 -10.72
CA GLU A 219 -16.54 8.42 -12.12
C GLU A 219 -15.40 7.92 -13.04
N THR A 220 -15.71 7.77 -14.33
CA THR A 220 -14.69 7.45 -15.34
C THR A 220 -13.54 8.47 -15.24
N VAL A 221 -12.29 7.97 -15.35
CA VAL A 221 -11.11 8.82 -15.31
C VAL A 221 -11.22 9.94 -16.32
N PRO A 222 -11.14 11.21 -15.89
CA PRO A 222 -11.32 12.34 -16.78
C PRO A 222 -10.22 12.44 -17.83
N THR A 223 -10.60 12.89 -19.02
CA THR A 223 -9.67 13.25 -20.10
C THR A 223 -9.39 14.75 -20.19
N LEU A 224 -10.02 15.53 -19.28
CA LEU A 224 -9.78 16.97 -19.09
C LEU A 224 -9.71 17.24 -17.60
N SER A 225 -9.08 18.37 -17.23
CA SER A 225 -8.98 18.80 -15.83
C SER A 225 -10.36 18.82 -15.16
N ASN A 226 -10.48 18.14 -14.02
CA ASN A 226 -11.74 17.90 -13.33
C ASN A 226 -11.66 18.33 -11.86
N SER A 227 -12.58 19.20 -11.44
CA SER A 227 -12.56 19.78 -10.09
C SER A 227 -12.83 18.76 -8.98
N THR A 228 -13.68 17.76 -9.21
CA THR A 228 -13.94 16.68 -8.24
C THR A 228 -12.70 15.82 -8.03
N TRP A 229 -12.04 15.43 -9.12
CA TRP A 229 -10.80 14.65 -9.06
C TRP A 229 -9.63 15.47 -8.51
N ASN A 230 -9.60 16.79 -8.78
CA ASN A 230 -8.60 17.67 -8.21
C ASN A 230 -8.76 17.88 -6.69
N ALA A 231 -9.99 17.69 -6.17
CA ALA A 231 -10.31 17.76 -4.74
C ALA A 231 -10.07 16.43 -3.99
N VAL A 232 -9.45 15.43 -4.61
CA VAL A 232 -9.09 14.16 -3.98
C VAL A 232 -8.37 14.37 -2.64
N VAL A 233 -8.73 13.58 -1.64
CA VAL A 233 -8.09 13.60 -0.32
C VAL A 233 -7.15 12.41 -0.18
N CYS A 234 -5.97 12.63 0.42
CA CYS A 234 -5.02 11.58 0.75
C CYS A 234 -5.02 11.33 2.28
N ASP A 235 -5.32 10.11 2.70
CA ASP A 235 -5.09 9.68 4.09
C ASP A 235 -3.63 9.25 4.26
N TRP A 236 -2.81 10.17 4.77
CA TRP A 236 -1.38 9.95 5.04
C TRP A 236 -1.07 8.90 6.12
N ASN A 237 -2.09 8.42 6.83
CA ASN A 237 -1.96 7.34 7.81
C ASN A 237 -2.40 5.98 7.26
N ALA A 238 -2.91 5.93 6.04
CA ALA A 238 -3.18 4.67 5.36
C ALA A 238 -1.85 3.97 4.99
N ASN A 239 -1.90 2.64 4.92
CA ASN A 239 -0.74 1.82 4.57
C ASN A 239 -0.76 1.35 3.10
N GLY A 240 -1.71 1.85 2.31
CA GLY A 240 -1.83 1.57 0.89
C GLY A 240 -0.80 2.32 0.04
N TYR A 241 -0.88 2.07 -1.25
CA TYR A 241 -0.03 2.73 -2.25
C TYR A 241 -0.51 4.15 -2.55
N ARG A 242 0.43 5.02 -2.83
CA ARG A 242 0.22 6.40 -3.26
C ARG A 242 1.37 6.89 -4.13
N LEU A 243 1.18 8.01 -4.79
CA LEU A 243 2.28 8.76 -5.40
C LEU A 243 3.21 9.31 -4.31
N PRO A 244 4.51 9.43 -4.58
CA PRO A 244 5.42 10.13 -3.69
C PRO A 244 5.02 11.61 -3.61
N THR A 245 5.24 12.23 -2.45
CA THR A 245 5.38 13.69 -2.45
C THR A 245 6.64 14.06 -3.22
N GLU A 246 6.69 15.28 -3.74
CA GLU A 246 7.87 15.77 -4.45
C GLU A 246 9.14 15.68 -3.58
N ALA A 247 9.00 15.96 -2.30
CA ALA A 247 10.08 15.86 -1.32
C ALA A 247 10.55 14.42 -1.09
N GLU A 248 9.64 13.46 -0.98
CA GLU A 248 9.97 12.04 -0.88
C GLU A 248 10.72 11.57 -2.13
N TRP A 249 10.27 12.04 -3.31
CA TRP A 249 10.91 11.69 -4.57
C TRP A 249 12.35 12.20 -4.63
N GLU A 250 12.60 13.50 -4.38
CA GLU A 250 13.94 14.08 -4.44
C GLU A 250 14.86 13.50 -3.38
N TYR A 251 14.36 13.27 -2.15
CA TYR A 251 15.11 12.63 -1.07
C TYR A 251 15.59 11.23 -1.46
N ALA A 252 14.71 10.45 -2.06
CA ALA A 252 15.02 9.10 -2.53
C ALA A 252 15.98 9.11 -3.73
N ALA A 253 15.82 10.07 -4.67
CA ALA A 253 16.72 10.23 -5.81
C ALA A 253 18.14 10.61 -5.38
N ARG A 254 18.28 11.43 -4.35
CA ARG A 254 19.58 11.78 -3.73
C ARG A 254 20.16 10.67 -2.86
N ALA A 255 19.42 9.60 -2.62
CA ALA A 255 19.81 8.45 -1.81
C ALA A 255 20.36 8.84 -0.41
N GLY A 256 19.70 9.83 0.23
CA GLY A 256 20.06 10.32 1.56
C GLY A 256 21.25 11.26 1.59
N ASP A 257 21.85 11.61 0.45
CA ASP A 257 22.84 12.69 0.41
C ASP A 257 22.15 14.02 0.72
N ASN A 258 22.53 14.61 1.83
CA ASN A 258 21.98 15.85 2.35
C ASN A 258 22.79 17.10 1.98
N THR A 259 23.84 16.93 1.17
CA THR A 259 24.68 18.03 0.72
C THR A 259 24.09 18.72 -0.51
N VAL A 260 23.94 20.04 -0.47
CA VAL A 260 23.44 20.80 -1.60
C VAL A 260 24.34 20.61 -2.83
N ASP A 261 23.70 20.31 -3.98
CA ASP A 261 24.38 20.15 -5.28
C ASP A 261 25.50 19.07 -5.31
N SER A 262 25.60 18.19 -4.33
CA SER A 262 26.58 17.10 -4.29
C SER A 262 26.31 16.03 -5.34
N LEU A 263 25.02 15.74 -5.61
CA LEU A 263 24.58 14.86 -6.67
C LEU A 263 23.71 15.65 -7.65
N THR A 264 24.18 15.76 -8.89
CA THR A 264 23.41 16.35 -9.98
C THR A 264 22.37 15.35 -10.48
N TYR A 265 22.76 14.10 -10.60
CA TYR A 265 21.93 12.99 -11.10
C TYR A 265 21.83 11.89 -10.03
N SER A 266 20.81 11.07 -10.12
CA SER A 266 20.69 9.94 -9.19
C SER A 266 21.83 8.93 -9.43
N GLY A 267 22.72 8.84 -8.45
CA GLY A 267 23.88 7.96 -8.48
C GLY A 267 25.21 8.58 -8.97
N THR A 268 25.19 9.77 -9.58
CA THR A 268 26.41 10.46 -10.04
C THR A 268 26.26 11.98 -10.11
N SER A 269 27.35 12.69 -9.97
CA SER A 269 27.44 14.13 -10.27
C SER A 269 28.09 14.43 -11.64
N ASP A 270 28.69 13.43 -12.28
CA ASP A 270 29.38 13.57 -13.57
C ASP A 270 28.46 13.27 -14.73
N VAL A 271 28.19 14.25 -15.60
CA VAL A 271 27.39 14.08 -16.81
C VAL A 271 27.97 13.02 -17.76
N ASN A 272 29.29 12.80 -17.77
CA ASN A 272 29.91 11.78 -18.61
C ASN A 272 29.61 10.35 -18.10
N GLU A 273 29.25 10.22 -16.82
CA GLU A 273 28.86 8.95 -16.21
C GLU A 273 27.33 8.73 -16.26
N LEU A 274 26.54 9.77 -16.56
CA LEU A 274 25.07 9.73 -16.54
C LEU A 274 24.53 8.54 -17.34
N GLY A 275 25.10 8.24 -18.49
CA GLY A 275 24.66 7.13 -19.33
C GLY A 275 24.73 5.75 -18.69
N LYS A 276 25.41 5.59 -17.53
CA LYS A 276 25.39 4.37 -16.72
C LYS A 276 24.15 4.26 -15.82
N TYR A 277 23.52 5.39 -15.51
CA TYR A 277 22.42 5.50 -14.55
C TYR A 277 21.07 5.84 -15.22
N ALA A 278 21.10 6.43 -16.41
CA ALA A 278 19.93 7.02 -17.06
C ALA A 278 19.77 6.59 -18.52
N TRP A 279 18.50 6.50 -18.91
CA TRP A 279 18.08 6.51 -20.32
C TRP A 279 17.57 7.92 -20.65
N TYR A 280 18.30 8.65 -21.51
CA TYR A 280 18.01 10.04 -21.87
C TYR A 280 18.33 10.26 -23.35
N GLU A 281 18.09 11.43 -23.90
CA GLU A 281 18.17 11.74 -25.33
C GLU A 281 19.44 11.17 -26.00
N SER A 282 20.59 11.29 -25.36
CA SER A 282 21.86 10.88 -25.98
C SER A 282 22.08 9.38 -26.09
N ASN A 283 21.27 8.54 -25.42
CA ASN A 283 21.49 7.09 -25.40
C ASN A 283 20.22 6.23 -25.50
N SER A 284 19.05 6.85 -25.58
CA SER A 284 17.75 6.16 -25.52
C SER A 284 17.31 5.56 -26.85
N ASN A 285 17.91 6.00 -27.98
CA ASN A 285 17.44 5.64 -29.34
C ASN A 285 15.96 6.00 -29.56
N ASP A 286 15.52 7.17 -29.04
CA ASP A 286 14.17 7.73 -29.16
C ASP A 286 13.05 6.82 -28.58
N ALA A 287 13.35 6.04 -27.54
CA ALA A 287 12.36 5.17 -26.88
C ALA A 287 12.63 5.00 -25.37
N THR A 288 11.61 4.55 -24.63
CA THR A 288 11.77 4.01 -23.28
C THR A 288 12.55 2.71 -23.32
N HIS A 289 13.07 2.29 -22.20
CA HIS A 289 13.77 1.02 -22.03
C HIS A 289 13.19 0.25 -20.85
N GLU A 290 13.42 -1.06 -20.84
CA GLU A 290 13.06 -1.89 -19.68
C GLU A 290 13.65 -1.31 -18.40
N VAL A 291 12.83 -1.26 -17.35
CA VAL A 291 13.24 -0.73 -16.05
C VAL A 291 14.39 -1.53 -15.45
N GLY A 292 15.26 -0.86 -14.69
CA GLY A 292 16.35 -1.52 -13.96
C GLY A 292 17.51 -2.00 -14.81
N THR A 293 17.63 -1.55 -16.06
CA THR A 293 18.74 -1.93 -16.97
C THR A 293 19.97 -1.05 -16.82
N LYS A 294 19.88 0.05 -16.08
CA LYS A 294 20.99 0.90 -15.69
C LYS A 294 21.48 0.60 -14.28
N LEU A 295 22.45 1.35 -13.78
CA LEU A 295 22.89 1.23 -12.38
C LEU A 295 21.93 1.93 -11.42
N PRO A 296 21.70 1.39 -10.22
CA PRO A 296 20.89 2.03 -9.21
C PRO A 296 21.66 3.13 -8.47
N ASN A 297 20.92 4.00 -7.78
CA ASN A 297 21.51 4.88 -6.78
C ASN A 297 21.90 4.13 -5.49
N ALA A 298 22.43 4.84 -4.48
CA ALA A 298 22.92 4.21 -3.24
C ALA A 298 21.79 3.60 -2.36
N TYR A 299 20.53 3.95 -2.58
CA TYR A 299 19.39 3.25 -1.97
C TYR A 299 18.95 2.00 -2.76
N GLY A 300 19.53 1.74 -3.93
CA GLY A 300 19.12 0.63 -4.79
C GLY A 300 17.92 0.93 -5.67
N LEU A 301 17.54 2.20 -5.82
CA LEU A 301 16.51 2.67 -6.73
C LEU A 301 17.10 2.86 -8.13
N TYR A 302 16.35 2.42 -9.13
CA TYR A 302 16.70 2.50 -10.54
C TYR A 302 15.87 3.56 -11.24
N ASP A 303 16.40 4.04 -12.37
CA ASP A 303 15.70 4.93 -13.29
C ASP A 303 15.13 6.18 -12.57
N MET A 304 15.92 6.74 -11.63
CA MET A 304 15.63 8.00 -10.93
C MET A 304 16.25 9.20 -11.66
N SER A 305 16.64 9.02 -12.94
CA SER A 305 17.16 10.01 -13.88
C SER A 305 16.91 9.50 -15.30
N GLY A 306 15.84 9.97 -15.96
CA GLY A 306 15.47 9.64 -17.34
C GLY A 306 14.41 8.53 -17.44
N ASN A 307 14.34 7.83 -18.57
CA ASN A 307 13.34 6.87 -18.97
C ASN A 307 11.95 7.51 -19.16
N VAL A 308 11.10 7.68 -18.11
CA VAL A 308 9.85 8.43 -18.21
C VAL A 308 9.73 9.48 -17.12
N TRP A 309 9.04 10.58 -17.40
CA TRP A 309 8.67 11.54 -16.36
C TRP A 309 7.78 10.86 -15.32
N GLU A 310 8.00 11.19 -14.03
CA GLU A 310 7.26 10.60 -12.93
C GLU A 310 6.36 11.60 -12.23
N TRP A 311 5.08 11.23 -12.11
CA TRP A 311 4.09 11.97 -11.36
C TRP A 311 4.42 11.99 -9.86
N CYS A 312 4.37 13.21 -9.27
CA CYS A 312 4.32 13.41 -7.83
C CYS A 312 2.93 13.88 -7.38
N TRP A 313 2.68 13.74 -6.08
CA TRP A 313 1.42 14.20 -5.48
C TRP A 313 1.21 15.71 -5.59
N ASN A 314 2.28 16.50 -5.44
CA ASN A 314 2.21 17.95 -5.23
C ASN A 314 1.63 18.72 -6.42
N TRP A 315 0.86 19.77 -6.11
CA TRP A 315 0.60 20.84 -7.04
C TRP A 315 1.88 21.62 -7.32
N PHE A 316 2.11 21.97 -8.57
CA PHE A 316 3.29 22.71 -8.98
C PHE A 316 3.18 24.18 -8.59
N THR A 317 4.28 24.76 -8.10
CA THR A 317 4.50 26.17 -7.85
C THR A 317 5.76 26.63 -8.60
N ASN A 318 5.78 27.85 -9.12
CA ASN A 318 6.89 28.35 -9.97
C ASN A 318 8.25 28.46 -9.25
N SER A 319 8.24 28.46 -7.94
CA SER A 319 9.40 28.34 -7.05
C SER A 319 8.93 27.63 -5.78
N TYR A 320 9.84 27.04 -5.04
CA TYR A 320 9.45 26.39 -3.78
C TYR A 320 8.81 27.40 -2.82
N ASN A 321 7.62 27.09 -2.37
CA ASN A 321 7.00 27.76 -1.24
C ASN A 321 7.41 27.04 0.05
N THR A 322 8.45 27.54 0.71
CA THR A 322 8.99 26.91 1.93
C THR A 322 8.00 26.78 3.08
N GLY A 323 6.86 27.48 3.02
CA GLY A 323 5.76 27.32 3.99
C GLY A 323 4.91 26.07 3.76
N THR A 324 4.87 25.53 2.54
CA THR A 324 4.10 24.32 2.18
C THR A 324 4.95 23.17 1.65
N GLU A 325 6.16 23.48 1.15
CA GLU A 325 7.08 22.51 0.53
C GLU A 325 8.37 22.32 1.35
N GLY A 326 8.55 23.10 2.44
CA GLY A 326 9.65 22.97 3.39
C GLY A 326 9.22 22.39 4.75
N GLY A 327 10.18 22.19 5.63
CA GLY A 327 9.92 21.72 7.00
C GLY A 327 9.70 20.22 7.09
N SER A 328 8.73 19.79 7.89
CA SER A 328 8.49 18.39 8.21
C SER A 328 7.38 17.77 7.37
N ALA A 329 7.71 16.71 6.61
CA ALA A 329 6.79 15.94 5.79
C ALA A 329 5.85 16.81 4.91
N PRO A 330 6.39 17.70 4.06
CA PRO A 330 5.58 18.62 3.29
C PRO A 330 4.75 17.90 2.23
N THR A 331 3.48 18.29 2.11
CA THR A 331 2.54 17.75 1.11
C THR A 331 2.23 18.75 -0.01
N GLY A 332 2.87 19.93 0.02
CA GLY A 332 2.74 20.98 -0.98
C GLY A 332 1.51 21.86 -0.84
N ALA A 333 1.23 22.63 -1.88
CA ALA A 333 0.06 23.52 -1.95
C ALA A 333 -1.24 22.70 -1.96
N SER A 334 -2.32 23.30 -1.41
CA SER A 334 -3.64 22.64 -1.33
C SER A 334 -4.41 22.64 -2.66
N SER A 335 -3.99 23.46 -3.63
CA SER A 335 -4.59 23.55 -4.96
C SER A 335 -3.60 24.09 -5.98
N GLY A 336 -3.87 23.89 -7.25
CA GLY A 336 -3.08 24.37 -8.38
C GLY A 336 -3.71 23.94 -9.71
N ASP A 337 -3.06 24.30 -10.81
CA ASP A 337 -3.52 23.96 -12.16
C ASP A 337 -2.73 22.80 -12.77
N SER A 338 -1.54 22.51 -12.24
CA SER A 338 -0.65 21.47 -12.76
C SER A 338 -0.01 20.68 -11.62
N ARG A 339 0.28 19.41 -11.89
CA ARG A 339 0.98 18.51 -10.97
C ARG A 339 2.46 18.45 -11.27
N VAL A 340 3.26 18.21 -10.23
CA VAL A 340 4.71 18.10 -10.35
C VAL A 340 5.11 16.81 -11.08
N LEU A 341 6.09 16.97 -11.96
CA LEU A 341 6.82 15.88 -12.61
C LEU A 341 8.30 15.97 -12.23
N ARG A 342 8.91 14.79 -12.06
CA ARG A 342 10.33 14.63 -11.73
C ARG A 342 10.97 13.64 -12.68
N ASP A 343 12.30 13.50 -12.67
CA ASP A 343 13.10 12.52 -13.37
C ASP A 343 13.64 12.94 -14.75
N GLY A 344 12.87 13.64 -15.53
CA GLY A 344 13.13 13.74 -16.97
C GLY A 344 12.62 12.51 -17.73
N SER A 345 13.08 12.31 -18.96
CA SER A 345 12.69 11.14 -19.75
C SER A 345 13.73 10.81 -20.84
N TRP A 346 13.52 9.71 -21.50
CA TRP A 346 14.32 9.27 -22.65
C TRP A 346 14.45 10.34 -23.76
N TYR A 347 13.50 11.26 -23.87
CA TYR A 347 13.47 12.32 -24.88
C TYR A 347 14.20 13.60 -24.44
N ASN A 348 14.60 13.71 -23.19
CA ASN A 348 15.15 14.93 -22.62
C ASN A 348 16.67 14.92 -22.59
N PHE A 349 17.26 16.13 -22.72
CA PHE A 349 18.69 16.33 -22.45
C PHE A 349 19.01 16.13 -20.96
N SER A 350 20.30 15.94 -20.67
CA SER A 350 20.80 15.65 -19.33
C SER A 350 20.38 16.66 -18.26
N ASP A 351 20.20 17.93 -18.59
CA ASP A 351 19.77 18.97 -17.65
C ASP A 351 18.39 18.70 -17.05
N ARG A 352 17.52 17.97 -17.78
CA ARG A 352 16.20 17.58 -17.30
C ARG A 352 16.21 16.34 -16.42
N CYS A 353 17.27 15.54 -16.49
CA CYS A 353 17.45 14.33 -15.69
C CYS A 353 18.09 14.63 -14.32
N ALA A 354 18.35 15.91 -14.01
CA ALA A 354 18.89 16.29 -12.71
C ALA A 354 17.87 16.02 -11.57
N VAL A 355 18.35 15.49 -10.44
CA VAL A 355 17.51 15.15 -9.28
C VAL A 355 16.72 16.35 -8.73
N SER A 356 17.20 17.58 -8.93
CA SER A 356 16.51 18.80 -8.54
C SER A 356 15.56 19.33 -9.61
N CYS A 357 15.64 18.84 -10.85
CA CYS A 357 14.85 19.35 -11.95
C CYS A 357 13.36 19.10 -11.72
N ARG A 358 12.58 20.17 -11.86
CA ARG A 358 11.12 20.18 -11.74
C ARG A 358 10.45 20.45 -13.07
N SER A 359 9.43 19.70 -13.40
CA SER A 359 8.51 19.99 -14.49
C SER A 359 7.07 19.91 -14.02
N TYR A 360 6.14 20.21 -14.90
CA TYR A 360 4.72 20.19 -14.58
C TYR A 360 3.86 20.13 -15.83
N VAL A 361 2.72 19.47 -15.71
CA VAL A 361 1.65 19.46 -16.71
C VAL A 361 0.30 19.36 -16.02
N SER A 362 -0.78 19.53 -16.76
CA SER A 362 -2.15 19.33 -16.25
C SER A 362 -2.34 17.88 -15.77
N PRO A 363 -3.12 17.62 -14.70
CA PRO A 363 -3.31 16.28 -14.14
C PRO A 363 -3.98 15.28 -15.10
N ASP A 364 -4.60 15.75 -16.17
CA ASP A 364 -5.22 14.96 -17.22
C ASP A 364 -4.30 14.63 -18.40
N ASP A 365 -3.12 15.28 -18.47
CA ASP A 365 -2.16 15.07 -19.54
C ASP A 365 -1.65 13.61 -19.55
N ARG A 366 -1.48 13.08 -20.75
CA ARG A 366 -0.91 11.79 -21.06
C ARG A 366 0.18 11.96 -22.13
N GLY A 367 1.32 11.32 -21.91
CA GLY A 367 2.46 11.44 -22.82
C GLY A 367 3.56 10.48 -22.36
N ILE A 368 4.80 10.93 -22.34
CA ILE A 368 5.92 10.19 -21.78
C ILE A 368 5.87 10.37 -20.24
N LEU A 369 4.70 10.12 -19.65
CA LEU A 369 4.36 10.34 -18.26
C LEU A 369 3.98 9.01 -17.61
N GLY A 370 4.80 8.58 -16.68
CA GLY A 370 4.61 7.41 -15.86
C GLY A 370 4.66 7.78 -14.37
N PHE A 371 4.95 6.81 -13.53
CA PHE A 371 5.03 7.04 -12.08
C PHE A 371 5.69 5.86 -11.36
N ARG A 372 6.18 6.13 -10.18
CA ARG A 372 6.47 5.08 -9.18
C ARG A 372 5.59 5.25 -7.97
N VAL A 373 5.43 4.19 -7.21
CA VAL A 373 4.58 4.21 -6.02
C VAL A 373 5.39 4.23 -4.74
N VAL A 374 4.78 4.80 -3.69
CA VAL A 374 5.27 4.70 -2.32
C VAL A 374 4.18 4.17 -1.39
N ARG A 375 4.56 3.67 -0.22
CA ARG A 375 3.64 3.39 0.88
C ARG A 375 4.33 3.55 2.23
N SER A 376 3.56 3.82 3.28
CA SER A 376 4.10 3.91 4.65
C SER A 376 4.75 2.59 5.09
N ALA A 377 5.85 2.67 5.84
CA ALA A 377 6.57 1.50 6.39
C ALA A 377 6.03 1.06 7.76
N ASN A 378 4.76 1.27 8.05
CA ASN A 378 4.13 0.97 9.36
C ASN A 378 3.75 -0.48 9.50
#